data_7179f1ec958353726bb3212e5f7149e3
#
_entry.id   7179f1ec958353726bb3212e5f7149e3
#
_cell.length_a   1.000
_cell.length_b   1.000
_cell.length_c   1.000
_cell.angle_alpha   90.00
_cell.angle_beta   90.00
_cell.angle_gamma   90.00
#
_symmetry.space_group_name_H-M   'P 1'
#
loop_
_entity.id
_entity.type
_entity.pdbx_description
1 polymer ?
#
loop_
_entity_poly.entity_id
_entity_poly.type
_entity_poly.pdbx_seq_one_letter_code
_entity_poly.pdbx_strand_id
1 'polypeptide(L)'
;MPTTFTLLESSPTLTHVAIIGALDLVGTREIELKLTASTAGRHKPVIIDISQVHFVASAGLGLLIQIARSLITDKHSTILLAPNQTIQQTIHVSKLGSMLRIALTLEEALEMAKLPAVSIVRT
;
A
#
# COMPACT_ATOMS: atom_id res chain seq x y z
N MET A 1 -5.30 0.99 -20.99
CA MET A 1 -3.91 0.90 -20.49
C MET A 1 -3.83 -0.15 -19.41
N PRO A 2 -2.89 -1.06 -19.49
CA PRO A 2 -2.73 -2.06 -18.42
C PRO A 2 -2.25 -1.39 -17.13
N THR A 3 -2.60 -2.00 -16.02
CA THR A 3 -2.10 -1.58 -14.73
C THR A 3 -0.75 -2.23 -14.52
N THR A 4 0.20 -1.44 -14.09
CA THR A 4 1.56 -1.93 -13.87
C THR A 4 2.09 -1.41 -12.54
N PHE A 5 3.16 -2.01 -12.05
CA PHE A 5 3.89 -1.45 -10.93
C PHE A 5 5.38 -1.52 -11.19
N THR A 6 6.09 -0.62 -10.55
CA THR A 6 7.54 -0.55 -10.65
C THR A 6 8.11 -0.68 -9.24
N LEU A 7 9.10 -1.56 -9.10
CA LEU A 7 9.81 -1.71 -7.85
C LEU A 7 10.91 -0.65 -7.79
N LEU A 8 10.70 0.36 -6.95
CA LEU A 8 11.62 1.50 -6.84
C LEU A 8 12.76 1.24 -5.87
N GLU A 9 12.49 0.50 -4.81
CA GLU A 9 13.52 0.13 -3.85
C GLU A 9 13.18 -1.22 -3.24
N SER A 10 14.19 -2.07 -3.13
CA SER A 10 14.06 -3.38 -2.51
C SER A 10 15.32 -3.58 -1.67
N SER A 11 15.34 -2.94 -0.52
CA SER A 11 16.51 -2.94 0.36
C SER A 11 16.26 -3.87 1.55
N PRO A 12 17.28 -4.12 2.38
CA PRO A 12 17.08 -4.93 3.59
C PRO A 12 16.09 -4.34 4.59
N THR A 13 15.74 -3.05 4.48
CA THR A 13 14.89 -2.38 5.46
C THR A 13 13.57 -1.88 4.89
N LEU A 14 13.39 -1.90 3.58
CA LEU A 14 12.24 -1.22 2.97
C LEU A 14 11.94 -1.78 1.58
N THR A 15 10.66 -1.83 1.26
CA THR A 15 10.21 -2.03 -0.11
C THR A 15 9.42 -0.79 -0.54
N HIS A 16 9.75 -0.24 -1.69
CA HIS A 16 9.06 0.92 -2.24
C HIS A 16 8.65 0.61 -3.67
N VAL A 17 7.37 0.63 -3.93
CA VAL A 17 6.81 0.35 -5.26
C VAL A 17 5.92 1.51 -5.69
N ALA A 18 5.76 1.67 -6.99
CA ALA A 18 4.81 2.63 -7.56
C ALA A 18 3.84 1.86 -8.45
N ILE A 19 2.56 2.13 -8.30
CA ILE A 19 1.52 1.53 -9.13
C ILE A 19 1.01 2.60 -10.08
N ILE A 20 0.80 2.22 -11.34
CA ILE A 20 0.31 3.13 -12.37
C ILE A 20 -0.93 2.50 -13.00
N GLY A 21 -2.00 3.28 -13.09
CA GLY A 21 -3.23 2.83 -13.73
C GLY A 21 -4.39 2.75 -12.78
N ALA A 22 -5.36 1.90 -13.09
CA ALA A 22 -6.54 1.71 -12.25
C ALA A 22 -6.43 0.43 -11.46
N LEU A 23 -6.76 0.50 -10.18
CA LEU A 23 -6.87 -0.69 -9.35
C LEU A 23 -8.33 -1.16 -9.35
N ASP A 24 -8.85 -1.40 -10.53
CA ASP A 24 -10.15 -2.03 -10.72
C ASP A 24 -9.94 -3.56 -10.71
N LEU A 25 -10.97 -4.31 -11.01
CA LEU A 25 -10.87 -5.77 -10.95
C LEU A 25 -9.80 -6.31 -11.91
N VAL A 26 -9.79 -5.81 -13.13
CA VAL A 26 -8.83 -6.27 -14.14
C VAL A 26 -7.41 -5.84 -13.78
N GLY A 27 -7.24 -4.57 -13.44
CA GLY A 27 -5.93 -4.03 -13.09
C GLY A 27 -5.34 -4.71 -11.87
N THR A 28 -6.17 -4.98 -10.88
CA THR A 28 -5.74 -5.67 -9.66
C THR A 28 -5.23 -7.07 -10.00
N ARG A 29 -5.98 -7.79 -10.82
CA ARG A 29 -5.58 -9.15 -11.21
C ARG A 29 -4.29 -9.16 -12.02
N GLU A 30 -4.05 -8.12 -12.79
CA GLU A 30 -2.83 -8.04 -13.59
C GLU A 30 -1.56 -8.00 -12.74
N ILE A 31 -1.62 -7.39 -11.56
CA ILE A 31 -0.42 -7.17 -10.75
C ILE A 31 -0.38 -7.95 -9.45
N GLU A 32 -1.49 -8.58 -9.08
CA GLU A 32 -1.69 -9.15 -7.75
C GLU A 32 -0.57 -10.08 -7.28
N LEU A 33 -0.24 -11.09 -8.07
CA LEU A 33 0.75 -12.08 -7.65
C LEU A 33 2.15 -11.48 -7.50
N LYS A 34 2.57 -10.72 -8.50
CA LYS A 34 3.92 -10.14 -8.48
C LYS A 34 4.04 -9.05 -7.44
N LEU A 35 3.00 -8.25 -7.29
CA LEU A 35 3.02 -7.19 -6.30
C LEU A 35 3.08 -7.78 -4.88
N THR A 36 2.28 -8.78 -4.60
CA THR A 36 2.27 -9.42 -3.28
C THR A 36 3.63 -10.04 -2.97
N ALA A 37 4.22 -10.74 -3.92
CA ALA A 37 5.53 -11.35 -3.74
C ALA A 37 6.62 -10.29 -3.50
N SER A 38 6.53 -9.16 -4.20
CA SER A 38 7.52 -8.09 -4.11
C SER A 38 7.37 -7.22 -2.85
N THR A 39 6.21 -7.26 -2.21
CA THR A 39 5.91 -6.43 -1.05
C THR A 39 5.76 -7.28 0.21
N ALA A 40 4.55 -7.80 0.46
CA ALA A 40 4.29 -8.59 1.65
C ALA A 40 5.22 -9.79 1.77
N GLY A 41 5.57 -10.42 0.65
CA GLY A 41 6.44 -11.59 0.63
C GLY A 41 7.85 -11.31 1.12
N ARG A 42 8.28 -10.06 1.14
CA ARG A 42 9.61 -9.69 1.64
C ARG A 42 9.64 -9.49 3.15
N HIS A 43 8.49 -9.37 3.80
CA HIS A 43 8.40 -9.15 5.25
C HIS A 43 9.18 -7.90 5.70
N LYS A 44 9.02 -6.82 4.96
CA LYS A 44 9.63 -5.51 5.26
C LYS A 44 8.55 -4.44 5.17
N PRO A 45 8.75 -3.27 5.80
CA PRO A 45 7.81 -2.17 5.61
C PRO A 45 7.69 -1.84 4.14
N VAL A 46 6.49 -1.43 3.72
CA VAL A 46 6.20 -1.17 2.32
C VAL A 46 5.65 0.23 2.13
N ILE A 47 6.22 0.95 1.17
CA ILE A 47 5.65 2.20 0.68
C ILE A 47 5.10 1.91 -0.71
N ILE A 48 3.81 2.16 -0.90
CA ILE A 48 3.15 1.99 -2.18
C ILE A 48 2.75 3.37 -2.70
N ASP A 49 3.47 3.83 -3.71
CA ASP A 49 3.19 5.12 -4.33
C ASP A 49 2.00 4.94 -5.28
N ILE A 50 0.88 5.57 -4.95
CA ILE A 50 -0.32 5.52 -5.76
C ILE A 50 -0.70 6.89 -6.31
N SER A 51 0.29 7.77 -6.45
CA SER A 51 0.07 9.08 -7.03
C SER A 51 -0.41 9.01 -8.47
N GLN A 52 -0.13 7.91 -9.16
CA GLN A 52 -0.56 7.69 -10.55
C GLN A 52 -1.72 6.71 -10.65
N VAL A 53 -2.36 6.40 -9.54
CA VAL A 53 -3.57 5.57 -9.51
C VAL A 53 -4.76 6.52 -9.40
N HIS A 54 -5.64 6.48 -10.40
CA HIS A 54 -6.78 7.39 -10.44
C HIS A 54 -8.05 6.77 -9.88
N PHE A 55 -8.09 5.45 -9.70
CA PHE A 55 -9.29 4.75 -9.27
C PHE A 55 -8.92 3.47 -8.52
N VAL A 56 -9.62 3.21 -7.41
CA VAL A 56 -9.46 1.98 -6.65
C VAL A 56 -10.85 1.39 -6.40
N ALA A 57 -11.08 0.21 -6.94
CA ALA A 57 -12.32 -0.53 -6.71
C ALA A 57 -12.14 -1.46 -5.50
N SER A 58 -13.20 -2.15 -5.13
CA SER A 58 -13.17 -3.09 -4.01
C SER A 58 -12.07 -4.13 -4.13
N ALA A 59 -11.85 -4.63 -5.34
CA ALA A 59 -10.79 -5.64 -5.57
C ALA A 59 -9.40 -5.06 -5.27
N GLY A 60 -9.14 -3.82 -5.70
CA GLY A 60 -7.87 -3.17 -5.44
C GLY A 60 -7.68 -2.87 -3.97
N LEU A 61 -8.73 -2.37 -3.32
CA LEU A 61 -8.68 -2.10 -1.90
C LEU A 61 -8.43 -3.39 -1.12
N GLY A 62 -9.07 -4.48 -1.53
CA GLY A 62 -8.86 -5.79 -0.93
C GLY A 62 -7.43 -6.26 -1.02
N LEU A 63 -6.78 -6.03 -2.17
CA LEU A 63 -5.37 -6.37 -2.34
C LEU A 63 -4.48 -5.57 -1.40
N LEU A 64 -4.71 -4.26 -1.30
CA LEU A 64 -3.93 -3.41 -0.39
C LEU A 64 -4.11 -3.84 1.06
N ILE A 65 -5.33 -4.20 1.44
CA ILE A 65 -5.62 -4.68 2.78
C ILE A 65 -4.91 -6.00 3.05
N GLN A 66 -4.89 -6.91 2.09
CA GLN A 66 -4.19 -8.19 2.24
C GLN A 66 -2.71 -7.98 2.51
N ILE A 67 -2.09 -7.09 1.76
CA ILE A 67 -0.68 -6.76 1.95
C ILE A 67 -0.48 -6.21 3.36
N ALA A 68 -1.31 -5.27 3.78
CA ALA A 68 -1.20 -4.65 5.08
C ALA A 68 -1.39 -5.66 6.21
N ARG A 69 -2.35 -6.55 6.10
CA ARG A 69 -2.59 -7.58 7.13
C ARG A 69 -1.40 -8.50 7.28
N SER A 70 -0.83 -8.90 6.16
CA SER A 70 0.34 -9.77 6.17
C SER A 70 1.51 -9.10 6.88
N LEU A 71 1.71 -7.81 6.62
CA LEU A 71 2.83 -7.07 7.20
C LEU A 71 2.62 -6.72 8.67
N ILE A 72 1.38 -6.53 9.10
CA ILE A 72 1.08 -6.27 10.51
C ILE A 72 1.52 -7.45 11.37
N THR A 73 1.39 -8.66 10.86
CA THR A 73 1.85 -9.86 11.57
C THR A 73 3.33 -9.76 11.89
N ASP A 74 4.10 -9.13 11.03
CA ASP A 74 5.53 -8.90 11.23
C ASP A 74 5.82 -7.55 11.89
N LYS A 75 4.76 -6.84 12.32
CA LYS A 75 4.86 -5.52 12.94
C LYS A 75 5.40 -4.46 11.99
N HIS A 76 5.16 -4.62 10.70
CA HIS A 76 5.56 -3.65 9.68
C HIS A 76 4.37 -2.86 9.17
N SER A 77 4.64 -1.62 8.76
CA SER A 77 3.61 -0.73 8.25
C SER A 77 3.49 -0.82 6.75
N THR A 78 2.29 -0.59 6.25
CA THR A 78 2.02 -0.38 4.83
C THR A 78 1.60 1.07 4.66
N ILE A 79 2.34 1.82 3.88
CA ILE A 79 2.11 3.25 3.67
C ILE A 79 1.69 3.48 2.23
N LEU A 80 0.57 4.16 2.04
CA LEU A 80 0.12 4.60 0.72
C LEU A 80 0.60 6.02 0.52
N LEU A 81 1.44 6.20 -0.48
CA LEU A 81 2.05 7.50 -0.77
C LEU A 81 1.24 8.25 -1.80
N ALA A 82 0.84 9.46 -1.43
CA ALA A 82 0.20 10.44 -2.30
C ALA A 82 -1.06 9.94 -3.03
N PRO A 83 -2.00 9.29 -2.33
CA PRO A 83 -3.27 8.94 -2.96
C PRO A 83 -4.04 10.22 -3.31
N ASN A 84 -4.82 10.18 -4.39
CA ASN A 84 -5.65 11.32 -4.71
C ASN A 84 -6.75 11.47 -3.66
N GLN A 85 -7.46 12.61 -3.71
CA GLN A 85 -8.44 12.95 -2.69
C GLN A 85 -9.58 11.93 -2.59
N THR A 86 -10.03 11.43 -3.72
CA THR A 86 -11.10 10.44 -3.75
C THR A 86 -10.67 9.14 -3.06
N ILE A 87 -9.45 8.70 -3.33
CA ILE A 87 -8.92 7.49 -2.70
C ILE A 87 -8.74 7.69 -1.22
N GLN A 88 -8.21 8.85 -0.80
CA GLN A 88 -8.08 9.16 0.61
C GLN A 88 -9.42 9.07 1.33
N GLN A 89 -10.46 9.62 0.70
CA GLN A 89 -11.78 9.62 1.28
C GLN A 89 -12.36 8.21 1.38
N THR A 90 -12.12 7.39 0.36
CA THR A 90 -12.55 6.00 0.38
C THR A 90 -11.92 5.25 1.55
N ILE A 91 -10.62 5.45 1.78
CA ILE A 91 -9.92 4.80 2.88
C ILE A 91 -10.45 5.30 4.22
N HIS A 92 -10.68 6.60 4.33
CA HIS A 92 -11.19 7.21 5.55
C HIS A 92 -12.59 6.68 5.91
N VAL A 93 -13.48 6.67 4.93
CA VAL A 93 -14.85 6.21 5.12
C VAL A 93 -14.90 4.73 5.48
N SER A 94 -13.99 3.94 4.91
CA SER A 94 -13.92 2.50 5.18
C SER A 94 -13.25 2.19 6.51
N LYS A 95 -12.75 3.19 7.21
CA LYS A 95 -12.08 3.03 8.50
C LYS A 95 -10.86 2.13 8.43
N LEU A 96 -10.16 2.18 7.31
CA LEU A 96 -8.97 1.37 7.09
C LEU A 96 -7.66 2.10 7.39
N GLY A 97 -7.76 3.33 7.89
CA GLY A 97 -6.59 4.17 8.17
C GLY A 97 -5.64 3.61 9.21
N SER A 98 -6.11 2.65 10.03
CA SER A 98 -5.23 2.01 11.00
C SER A 98 -4.36 0.94 10.35
N MET A 99 -4.80 0.38 9.22
CA MET A 99 -4.04 -0.61 8.49
C MET A 99 -3.23 0.02 7.36
N LEU A 100 -3.85 0.95 6.63
CA LEU A 100 -3.27 1.60 5.47
C LEU A 100 -2.99 3.04 5.84
N ARG A 101 -1.75 3.32 6.17
CA ARG A 101 -1.36 4.68 6.53
C ARG A 101 -1.19 5.51 5.27
N ILE A 102 -1.54 6.77 5.34
CA ILE A 102 -1.42 7.69 4.22
C ILE A 102 -0.32 8.69 4.50
N ALA A 103 0.60 8.84 3.54
CA ALA A 103 1.62 9.87 3.56
C ALA A 103 1.45 10.70 2.30
N LEU A 104 1.61 12.00 2.42
CA LEU A 104 1.48 12.90 1.27
C LEU A 104 2.82 13.18 0.60
N THR A 105 3.91 12.94 1.30
CA THR A 105 5.26 13.12 0.76
C THR A 105 6.10 11.89 1.02
N LEU A 106 7.13 11.71 0.23
CA LEU A 106 8.04 10.59 0.42
C LEU A 106 8.77 10.67 1.76
N GLU A 107 9.14 11.88 2.18
CA GLU A 107 9.78 12.06 3.47
C GLU A 107 8.92 11.54 4.61
N GLU A 108 7.64 11.91 4.59
CA GLU A 108 6.69 11.45 5.59
C GLU A 108 6.55 9.93 5.55
N ALA A 109 6.47 9.37 4.33
CA ALA A 109 6.34 7.93 4.16
C ALA A 109 7.55 7.19 4.74
N LEU A 110 8.74 7.72 4.50
CA LEU A 110 9.97 7.11 5.01
C LEU A 110 10.02 7.12 6.54
N GLU A 111 9.57 8.21 7.15
CA GLU A 111 9.50 8.28 8.61
C GLU A 111 8.49 7.28 9.16
N MET A 112 7.34 7.17 8.51
CA MET A 112 6.32 6.20 8.92
C MET A 112 6.82 4.76 8.79
N ALA A 113 7.60 4.49 7.76
CA ALA A 113 8.11 3.14 7.52
C ALA A 113 9.08 2.67 8.61
N LYS A 114 9.74 3.60 9.28
CA LYS A 114 10.66 3.27 10.38
C LYS A 114 9.93 2.87 11.64
N LEU A 115 8.66 3.25 11.77
CA LEU A 115 7.89 2.97 12.97
C LEU A 115 7.23 1.60 12.84
N PRO A 116 7.16 0.83 13.92
CA PRO A 116 6.43 -0.44 13.85
C PRO A 116 4.95 -0.19 13.60
N ALA A 117 4.27 -1.17 13.03
CA ALA A 117 2.84 -1.09 12.84
C ALA A 117 2.18 -0.99 14.21
N VAL A 118 1.32 0.01 14.36
CA VAL A 118 0.57 0.18 15.59
C VAL A 118 -0.50 -0.90 15.64
N SER A 119 -0.63 -1.54 16.80
CA SER A 119 -1.67 -2.54 16.96
C SER A 119 -3.03 -1.87 16.83
N ILE A 120 -3.80 -2.30 15.85
CA ILE A 120 -5.15 -1.79 15.65
C ILE A 120 -6.12 -2.36 16.66
N VAL A 121 -5.68 -3.34 17.39
CA VAL A 121 -6.51 -3.99 18.38
C VAL A 121 -6.47 -3.26 19.71
N ARG A 122 -5.55 -2.36 19.85
CA ARG A 122 -5.46 -1.58 21.05
C ARG A 122 -6.71 -0.75 21.24
N THR A 123 -7.21 -0.83 22.36
CA THR A 123 -8.40 -0.05 22.70
C THR A 123 -8.04 0.93 23.76
#